data_2d105c6bdf39d7f8ef01e9fffdf0719a
#
_entry.id   2d105c6bdf39d7f8ef01e9fffdf0719a
#
_cell.length_a   1.000
_cell.length_b   1.000
_cell.length_c   1.000
_cell.angle_alpha   90.00
_cell.angle_beta   90.00
_cell.angle_gamma   90.00
#
_symmetry.space_group_name_H-M   'P 1'
#
loop_
_entity.id
_entity.type
_entity.pdbx_description
1 polymer ?
#
loop_
_entity_poly.entity_id
_entity_poly.type
_entity_poly.pdbx_seq_one_letter_code
_entity_poly.pdbx_strand_id
1 'polypeptide(L)'
;IDRYTELTGKSPMLPRFAMGLHVGTYSGGTWKNEEMTSDKYPPALCKRLREEGVPFDLLWLDSTWRLFNTTYGNGGCCFEWRNTFKDPKAMFDSCYAQNVKMVGLHIRSILDNGPEYHLLDKAREQGNVLYPGAKIEGVVNFFDPKAVDWWWENGVMKVASIGAKFVKTDVGGTMDLKGLHNIFPLAYAEAPYRKFQEYNNMRGVTHTREGYAGIQRYPYIWAGDWGSEWQWFEPVIRCLLYTSDAADD
;
A
#
# COMPACT_ATOMS: atom_id res chain seq x y z
N ILE A 1 -20.52 -15.13 -14.60
CA ILE A 1 -19.35 -14.96 -13.69
C ILE A 1 -18.18 -15.79 -14.20
N ASP A 2 -18.32 -17.11 -14.43
CA ASP A 2 -17.20 -17.99 -14.79
C ASP A 2 -16.45 -17.52 -16.03
N ARG A 3 -17.17 -17.20 -17.13
CA ARG A 3 -16.54 -16.68 -18.36
C ARG A 3 -15.80 -15.38 -18.16
N TYR A 4 -16.29 -14.51 -17.30
CA TYR A 4 -15.61 -13.25 -16.96
C TYR A 4 -14.33 -13.53 -16.17
N THR A 5 -14.40 -14.37 -15.15
CA THR A 5 -13.24 -14.70 -14.33
C THR A 5 -12.23 -15.62 -15.04
N GLU A 6 -12.65 -16.36 -16.07
CA GLU A 6 -11.70 -17.04 -16.98
C GLU A 6 -10.82 -16.05 -17.73
N LEU A 7 -11.36 -14.89 -18.12
CA LEU A 7 -10.61 -13.85 -18.82
C LEU A 7 -9.80 -12.95 -17.85
N THR A 8 -10.39 -12.59 -16.72
CA THR A 8 -9.83 -11.57 -15.81
C THR A 8 -9.12 -12.16 -14.60
N GLY A 9 -9.23 -13.45 -14.38
CA GLY A 9 -8.69 -14.16 -13.23
C GLY A 9 -9.66 -14.24 -12.05
N LYS A 10 -9.49 -15.27 -11.24
CA LYS A 10 -10.30 -15.51 -10.03
C LYS A 10 -9.66 -14.82 -8.81
N SER A 11 -10.51 -14.43 -7.84
CA SER A 11 -10.05 -13.97 -6.54
C SER A 11 -9.31 -15.09 -5.81
N PRO A 12 -8.18 -14.81 -5.17
CA PRO A 12 -7.46 -15.80 -4.39
C PRO A 12 -8.17 -16.10 -3.07
N MET A 13 -7.88 -17.27 -2.51
CA MET A 13 -8.27 -17.57 -1.15
C MET A 13 -7.43 -16.72 -0.19
N LEU A 14 -8.10 -15.87 0.60
CA LEU A 14 -7.45 -15.00 1.58
C LEU A 14 -6.99 -15.77 2.83
N PRO A 15 -5.97 -15.26 3.57
CA PRO A 15 -5.75 -15.72 4.92
C PRO A 15 -6.96 -15.39 5.81
N ARG A 16 -7.32 -16.31 6.71
CA ARG A 16 -8.53 -16.14 7.53
C ARG A 16 -8.58 -14.83 8.32
N PHE A 17 -7.44 -14.41 8.88
CA PHE A 17 -7.35 -13.15 9.63
C PHE A 17 -7.58 -11.91 8.75
N ALA A 18 -7.34 -12.00 7.45
CA ALA A 18 -7.58 -10.91 6.53
C ALA A 18 -9.07 -10.65 6.25
N MET A 19 -9.97 -11.50 6.76
CA MET A 19 -11.42 -11.26 6.78
C MET A 19 -11.86 -10.42 7.99
N GLY A 20 -10.94 -10.11 8.91
CA GLY A 20 -11.20 -9.26 10.08
C GLY A 20 -11.07 -7.77 9.79
N LEU A 21 -11.16 -6.97 10.83
CA LEU A 21 -11.02 -5.51 10.72
C LEU A 21 -9.58 -5.11 10.40
N HIS A 22 -9.43 -4.25 9.41
CA HIS A 22 -8.19 -3.59 9.04
C HIS A 22 -8.24 -2.13 9.52
N VAL A 23 -7.29 -1.74 10.34
CA VAL A 23 -7.18 -0.38 10.87
C VAL A 23 -6.07 0.36 10.14
N GLY A 24 -6.38 1.55 9.64
CA GLY A 24 -5.39 2.44 9.04
C GLY A 24 -5.12 3.65 9.92
N THR A 25 -3.87 4.10 9.99
CA THR A 25 -3.59 5.41 10.56
C THR A 25 -4.01 6.48 9.55
N TYR A 26 -4.54 7.58 10.06
CA TYR A 26 -5.01 8.66 9.20
C TYR A 26 -3.89 9.67 8.91
N SER A 27 -3.74 10.08 7.67
CA SER A 27 -2.72 11.06 7.28
C SER A 27 -3.23 12.51 7.20
N GLY A 28 -4.49 12.72 6.82
CA GLY A 28 -5.02 14.03 6.43
C GLY A 28 -4.84 15.14 7.45
N GLY A 29 -5.19 14.93 8.71
CA GLY A 29 -5.05 15.92 9.77
C GLY A 29 -3.80 15.77 10.63
N THR A 30 -3.03 14.70 10.45
CA THR A 30 -1.97 14.29 11.38
C THR A 30 -0.57 14.79 11.00
N TRP A 31 -0.37 15.36 9.82
CA TRP A 31 0.92 15.79 9.30
C TRP A 31 1.73 16.70 10.24
N LYS A 32 1.03 17.52 11.03
CA LYS A 32 1.63 18.43 12.01
C LYS A 32 1.60 17.87 13.42
N ASN A 33 1.02 16.69 13.63
CA ASN A 33 0.95 16.04 14.93
C ASN A 33 2.04 14.98 15.01
N GLU A 34 3.18 15.32 15.62
CA GLU A 34 4.34 14.44 15.75
C GLU A 34 4.03 13.21 16.61
N GLU A 35 3.14 13.33 17.59
CA GLU A 35 2.73 12.20 18.42
C GLU A 35 2.05 11.12 17.59
N MET A 36 1.08 11.50 16.75
CA MET A 36 0.35 10.58 15.88
C MET A 36 1.16 10.11 14.66
N THR A 37 2.29 10.74 14.37
CA THR A 37 3.18 10.43 13.25
C THR A 37 4.56 9.97 13.71
N SER A 38 4.59 9.12 14.71
CA SER A 38 5.80 8.56 15.31
C SER A 38 5.70 7.04 15.49
N ASP A 39 6.83 6.40 15.76
CA ASP A 39 6.92 4.98 16.06
C ASP A 39 6.21 4.55 17.35
N LYS A 40 5.80 5.50 18.19
CA LYS A 40 5.07 5.25 19.44
C LYS A 40 3.56 5.13 19.24
N TYR A 41 3.04 5.81 18.23
CA TYR A 41 1.59 5.87 18.02
C TYR A 41 0.97 4.52 17.60
N PRO A 42 1.49 3.76 16.62
CA PRO A 42 0.89 2.51 16.20
C PRO A 42 0.75 1.47 17.32
N PRO A 43 1.77 1.20 18.17
CA PRO A 43 1.62 0.32 19.32
C PRO A 43 0.61 0.83 20.35
N ALA A 44 0.58 2.14 20.60
CA ALA A 44 -0.39 2.75 21.53
C ALA A 44 -1.83 2.61 21.01
N LEU A 45 -2.05 2.83 19.72
CA LEU A 45 -3.35 2.60 19.07
C LEU A 45 -3.78 1.14 19.18
N CYS A 46 -2.88 0.19 18.90
CA CYS A 46 -3.17 -1.23 19.05
C CYS A 46 -3.58 -1.57 20.48
N LYS A 47 -2.84 -1.09 21.46
CA LYS A 47 -3.13 -1.29 22.88
C LYS A 47 -4.51 -0.77 23.23
N ARG A 48 -4.81 0.48 22.87
CA ARG A 48 -6.10 1.11 23.12
C ARG A 48 -7.27 0.32 22.52
N LEU A 49 -7.15 -0.09 21.25
CA LEU A 49 -8.19 -0.88 20.60
C LEU A 49 -8.43 -2.23 21.31
N ARG A 50 -7.37 -2.89 21.81
CA ARG A 50 -7.51 -4.12 22.59
C ARG A 50 -8.16 -3.87 23.94
N GLU A 51 -7.79 -2.82 24.65
CA GLU A 51 -8.38 -2.44 25.94
C GLU A 51 -9.87 -2.09 25.81
N GLU A 52 -10.27 -1.46 24.72
CA GLU A 52 -11.68 -1.16 24.41
C GLU A 52 -12.43 -2.35 23.79
N GLY A 53 -11.81 -3.52 23.67
CA GLY A 53 -12.45 -4.74 23.15
C GLY A 53 -12.72 -4.72 21.64
N VAL A 54 -12.10 -3.83 20.89
CA VAL A 54 -12.25 -3.76 19.44
C VAL A 54 -11.41 -4.86 18.78
N PRO A 55 -12.02 -5.86 18.12
CA PRO A 55 -11.27 -6.87 17.39
C PRO A 55 -10.72 -6.28 16.11
N PHE A 56 -9.42 -6.45 15.86
CA PHE A 56 -8.79 -6.13 14.60
C PHE A 56 -7.59 -7.03 14.35
N ASP A 57 -7.25 -7.25 13.10
CA ASP A 57 -6.20 -8.19 12.71
C ASP A 57 -5.06 -7.53 11.96
N LEU A 58 -5.32 -6.50 11.17
CA LEU A 58 -4.34 -5.79 10.38
C LEU A 58 -4.27 -4.31 10.77
N LEU A 59 -3.07 -3.79 10.74
CA LEU A 59 -2.79 -2.37 10.87
C LEU A 59 -2.00 -1.90 9.64
N TRP A 60 -2.24 -0.70 9.18
CA TRP A 60 -1.37 -0.08 8.18
C TRP A 60 -1.14 1.40 8.48
N LEU A 61 0.09 1.83 8.25
CA LEU A 61 0.50 3.21 8.42
C LEU A 61 0.29 3.95 7.10
N ASP A 62 -0.46 5.04 7.16
CA ASP A 62 -0.61 5.94 6.02
C ASP A 62 0.68 6.70 5.73
N SER A 63 0.68 7.51 4.71
CA SER A 63 1.84 8.18 4.11
C SER A 63 2.78 8.90 5.05
N THR A 64 2.35 9.20 6.28
CA THR A 64 3.12 9.93 7.29
C THR A 64 4.32 9.18 7.88
N TRP A 65 4.44 7.87 7.65
CA TRP A 65 5.58 7.10 8.13
C TRP A 65 6.88 7.46 7.41
N ARG A 66 6.76 7.76 6.11
CA ARG A 66 7.92 7.99 5.24
C ARG A 66 8.36 9.43 5.22
N LEU A 67 9.63 9.60 4.95
CA LEU A 67 10.20 10.91 4.67
C LEU A 67 9.58 11.48 3.38
N PHE A 68 9.17 12.73 3.45
CA PHE A 68 8.75 13.50 2.29
C PHE A 68 9.89 14.39 1.83
N ASN A 69 10.67 13.88 0.91
CA ASN A 69 11.57 14.69 0.14
C ASN A 69 10.99 14.78 -1.27
N THR A 70 10.41 15.90 -1.62
CA THR A 70 9.55 15.98 -2.80
C THR A 70 10.30 16.55 -3.99
N THR A 71 10.94 15.72 -4.77
CA THR A 71 11.43 16.14 -6.10
C THR A 71 10.29 16.59 -7.00
N TYR A 72 9.10 15.98 -6.87
CA TYR A 72 7.95 16.22 -7.73
C TYR A 72 6.74 16.85 -7.02
N GLY A 73 6.88 17.35 -5.81
CA GLY A 73 5.80 18.04 -5.08
C GLY A 73 4.62 17.18 -4.63
N ASN A 74 4.54 15.92 -4.99
CA ASN A 74 3.45 15.00 -4.68
C ASN A 74 3.86 13.81 -3.80
N GLY A 75 5.08 13.84 -3.28
CA GLY A 75 5.59 12.87 -2.34
C GLY A 75 5.84 11.48 -2.92
N GLY A 76 6.88 11.33 -3.72
CA GLY A 76 7.40 10.02 -4.11
C GLY A 76 7.81 9.17 -2.90
N CYS A 77 8.17 7.93 -3.13
CA CYS A 77 8.57 6.99 -2.10
C CYS A 77 10.08 6.72 -2.17
N CYS A 78 10.83 7.16 -1.16
CA CYS A 78 12.27 6.86 -1.02
C CYS A 78 12.54 5.68 -0.07
N PHE A 79 11.51 5.13 0.58
CA PHE A 79 11.60 4.08 1.59
C PHE A 79 12.49 4.44 2.80
N GLU A 80 12.60 5.72 3.11
CA GLU A 80 13.25 6.22 4.31
C GLU A 80 12.21 6.75 5.30
N TRP A 81 12.48 6.53 6.58
CA TRP A 81 11.58 6.89 7.67
C TRP A 81 11.70 8.37 8.03
N ARG A 82 10.59 8.96 8.44
CA ARG A 82 10.63 10.28 9.08
C ARG A 82 11.45 10.22 10.37
N ASN A 83 12.02 11.36 10.72
CA ASN A 83 12.82 11.51 11.93
C ASN A 83 12.06 11.24 13.24
N THR A 84 10.73 11.23 13.22
CA THR A 84 9.86 10.88 14.34
C THR A 84 9.74 9.36 14.55
N PHE A 85 10.14 8.55 13.59
CA PHE A 85 10.24 7.09 13.71
C PHE A 85 11.67 6.72 14.06
N LYS A 86 11.99 6.69 15.36
CA LYS A 86 13.35 6.46 15.87
C LYS A 86 13.75 4.99 15.86
N ASP A 87 12.78 4.10 16.12
CA ASP A 87 12.98 2.64 16.10
C ASP A 87 11.79 1.94 15.46
N PRO A 88 11.66 1.98 14.12
CA PRO A 88 10.57 1.34 13.43
C PRO A 88 10.51 -0.17 13.66
N LYS A 89 11.66 -0.83 13.88
CA LYS A 89 11.68 -2.26 14.18
C LYS A 89 11.00 -2.57 15.50
N ALA A 90 11.34 -1.86 16.57
CA ALA A 90 10.68 -2.03 17.86
C ALA A 90 9.19 -1.69 17.80
N MET A 91 8.78 -0.73 16.95
CA MET A 91 7.38 -0.43 16.67
C MET A 91 6.65 -1.65 16.09
N PHE A 92 7.20 -2.29 15.05
CA PHE A 92 6.61 -3.50 14.46
C PHE A 92 6.53 -4.62 15.50
N ASP A 93 7.61 -4.89 16.20
CA ASP A 93 7.67 -5.94 17.24
C ASP A 93 6.58 -5.71 18.31
N SER A 94 6.40 -4.46 18.74
CA SER A 94 5.39 -4.07 19.73
C SER A 94 3.95 -4.23 19.22
N CYS A 95 3.70 -3.98 17.94
CA CYS A 95 2.40 -4.25 17.32
C CYS A 95 2.13 -5.76 17.24
N TYR A 96 3.11 -6.54 16.83
CA TYR A 96 2.98 -8.00 16.74
C TYR A 96 2.80 -8.65 18.11
N ALA A 97 3.46 -8.15 19.15
CA ALA A 97 3.25 -8.59 20.53
C ALA A 97 1.79 -8.41 21.01
N GLN A 98 1.03 -7.51 20.39
CA GLN A 98 -0.39 -7.31 20.65
C GLN A 98 -1.31 -8.11 19.71
N ASN A 99 -0.78 -9.18 19.11
CA ASN A 99 -1.51 -10.09 18.25
C ASN A 99 -2.04 -9.46 16.94
N VAL A 100 -1.43 -8.37 16.47
CA VAL A 100 -1.62 -7.89 15.09
C VAL A 100 -1.00 -8.92 14.15
N LYS A 101 -1.70 -9.32 13.10
CA LYS A 101 -1.24 -10.36 12.18
C LYS A 101 -0.31 -9.82 11.10
N MET A 102 -0.65 -8.64 10.58
CA MET A 102 0.19 -7.94 9.63
C MET A 102 0.16 -6.43 9.90
N VAL A 103 1.32 -5.81 9.78
CA VAL A 103 1.45 -4.36 9.72
C VAL A 103 1.94 -3.98 8.33
N GLY A 104 1.23 -3.09 7.67
CA GLY A 104 1.52 -2.62 6.33
C GLY A 104 1.86 -1.14 6.26
N LEU A 105 2.35 -0.72 5.12
CA LEU A 105 2.75 0.66 4.88
C LEU A 105 2.14 1.20 3.59
N HIS A 106 1.69 2.45 3.64
CA HIS A 106 1.30 3.19 2.45
C HIS A 106 2.52 3.48 1.59
N ILE A 107 2.42 3.18 0.30
CA ILE A 107 3.45 3.49 -0.70
C ILE A 107 2.85 4.12 -1.94
N ARG A 108 3.71 4.72 -2.76
CA ARG A 108 3.38 5.21 -4.10
C ARG A 108 4.26 4.55 -5.15
N SER A 109 3.76 4.51 -6.37
CA SER A 109 4.48 3.97 -7.52
C SER A 109 5.63 4.86 -8.01
N ILE A 110 5.62 6.12 -7.59
CA ILE A 110 6.66 7.09 -7.91
C ILE A 110 7.78 6.98 -6.87
N LEU A 111 9.01 6.86 -7.35
CA LEU A 111 10.20 6.92 -6.50
C LEU A 111 10.62 8.36 -6.24
N ASP A 112 11.35 8.56 -5.17
CA ASP A 112 12.05 9.80 -4.84
C ASP A 112 13.44 9.50 -4.30
N ASN A 113 14.29 10.51 -4.25
CA ASN A 113 15.58 10.41 -3.59
C ASN A 113 15.44 10.70 -2.10
N GLY A 114 15.96 9.82 -1.28
CA GLY A 114 16.15 10.10 0.13
C GLY A 114 17.53 10.73 0.41
N PRO A 115 17.73 11.30 1.59
CA PRO A 115 19.03 11.86 2.00
C PRO A 115 20.13 10.80 2.14
N GLU A 116 19.78 9.57 2.48
CA GLU A 116 20.75 8.48 2.65
C GLU A 116 20.94 7.67 1.36
N TYR A 117 19.89 7.56 0.54
CA TYR A 117 19.92 6.75 -0.66
C TYR A 117 19.14 7.39 -1.80
N HIS A 118 19.83 7.67 -2.90
CA HIS A 118 19.26 8.28 -4.11
C HIS A 118 18.55 7.22 -4.96
N LEU A 119 17.43 6.73 -4.44
CA LEU A 119 16.69 5.61 -5.04
C LEU A 119 16.18 5.91 -6.45
N LEU A 120 15.66 7.12 -6.67
CA LEU A 120 15.16 7.56 -7.97
C LEU A 120 16.28 7.62 -9.02
N ASP A 121 17.42 8.23 -8.67
CA ASP A 121 18.54 8.37 -9.61
C ASP A 121 19.07 7.00 -10.03
N LYS A 122 19.21 6.09 -9.08
CA LYS A 122 19.62 4.70 -9.37
C LYS A 122 18.59 3.95 -10.22
N ALA A 123 17.31 4.18 -9.99
CA ALA A 123 16.26 3.58 -10.82
C ALA A 123 16.34 4.06 -12.28
N ARG A 124 16.62 5.35 -12.48
CA ARG A 124 16.79 5.95 -13.80
C ARG A 124 18.04 5.40 -14.50
N GLU A 125 19.19 5.41 -13.82
CA GLU A 125 20.45 4.91 -14.33
C GLU A 125 20.35 3.46 -14.84
N GLN A 126 19.53 2.65 -14.17
CA GLN A 126 19.33 1.24 -14.49
C GLN A 126 18.12 0.96 -15.38
N GLY A 127 17.42 2.00 -15.83
CA GLY A 127 16.27 1.85 -16.73
C GLY A 127 15.02 1.24 -16.09
N ASN A 128 14.89 1.34 -14.77
CA ASN A 128 13.78 0.74 -14.00
C ASN A 128 12.53 1.65 -13.88
N VAL A 129 12.52 2.79 -14.57
CA VAL A 129 11.40 3.73 -14.58
C VAL A 129 10.69 3.75 -15.91
N LEU A 130 9.37 4.00 -15.89
CA LEU A 130 8.57 4.26 -17.07
C LEU A 130 8.85 5.67 -17.60
N TYR A 131 8.90 5.81 -18.91
CA TYR A 131 9.01 7.09 -19.61
C TYR A 131 10.10 8.01 -19.05
N PRO A 132 11.38 7.63 -19.13
CA PRO A 132 12.48 8.53 -18.75
C PRO A 132 12.34 9.87 -19.48
N GLY A 133 12.43 10.98 -18.75
CA GLY A 133 12.25 12.34 -19.30
C GLY A 133 10.79 12.83 -19.36
N ALA A 134 9.82 12.07 -18.87
CA ALA A 134 8.44 12.53 -18.74
C ALA A 134 8.29 13.56 -17.61
N LYS A 135 7.20 14.36 -17.66
CA LYS A 135 6.88 15.35 -16.61
C LYS A 135 6.80 14.73 -15.21
N ILE A 136 6.34 13.47 -15.11
CA ILE A 136 6.40 12.66 -13.90
C ILE A 136 7.37 11.52 -14.17
N GLU A 137 8.63 11.78 -13.93
CA GLU A 137 9.67 10.76 -13.96
C GLU A 137 9.69 10.01 -12.63
N GLY A 138 10.10 8.76 -12.64
CA GLY A 138 10.27 8.01 -11.40
C GLY A 138 9.13 7.02 -11.10
N VAL A 139 8.14 6.91 -11.98
CA VAL A 139 7.19 5.81 -11.92
C VAL A 139 7.92 4.51 -12.24
N VAL A 140 7.89 3.58 -11.31
CA VAL A 140 8.52 2.26 -11.51
C VAL A 140 7.87 1.52 -12.69
N ASN A 141 8.70 0.87 -13.51
CA ASN A 141 8.20 0.03 -14.60
C ASN A 141 7.72 -1.33 -14.07
N PHE A 142 6.51 -1.35 -13.50
CA PHE A 142 5.91 -2.60 -12.98
C PHE A 142 5.53 -3.62 -14.07
N PHE A 143 5.70 -3.30 -15.35
CA PHE A 143 5.52 -4.24 -16.45
C PHE A 143 6.80 -5.05 -16.73
N ASP A 144 7.94 -4.62 -16.20
CA ASP A 144 9.20 -5.34 -16.33
C ASP A 144 9.53 -6.08 -15.02
N PRO A 145 9.58 -7.42 -15.04
CA PRO A 145 9.96 -8.21 -13.87
C PRO A 145 11.32 -7.81 -13.26
N LYS A 146 12.29 -7.38 -14.08
CA LYS A 146 13.60 -6.93 -13.59
C LYS A 146 13.48 -5.63 -12.80
N ALA A 147 12.65 -4.70 -13.27
CA ALA A 147 12.38 -3.46 -12.53
C ALA A 147 11.62 -3.72 -11.22
N VAL A 148 10.69 -4.70 -11.22
CA VAL A 148 9.99 -5.15 -10.01
C VAL A 148 10.97 -5.77 -9.01
N ASP A 149 11.86 -6.66 -9.45
CA ASP A 149 12.88 -7.28 -8.59
C ASP A 149 13.81 -6.22 -8.00
N TRP A 150 14.30 -5.31 -8.84
CA TRP A 150 15.13 -4.20 -8.40
C TRP A 150 14.43 -3.30 -7.37
N TRP A 151 13.16 -2.93 -7.64
CA TRP A 151 12.33 -2.12 -6.74
C TRP A 151 12.11 -2.81 -5.39
N TRP A 152 11.87 -4.11 -5.42
CA TRP A 152 11.74 -4.92 -4.22
C TRP A 152 13.03 -4.89 -3.40
N GLU A 153 14.16 -5.20 -4.01
CA GLU A 153 15.46 -5.31 -3.33
C GLU A 153 15.98 -3.96 -2.80
N ASN A 154 15.85 -2.90 -3.59
CA ASN A 154 16.43 -1.60 -3.26
C ASN A 154 15.49 -0.66 -2.51
N GLY A 155 14.19 -0.90 -2.59
CA GLY A 155 13.14 -0.10 -1.94
C GLY A 155 12.44 -0.87 -0.82
N VAL A 156 11.56 -1.79 -1.18
CA VAL A 156 10.62 -2.43 -0.24
C VAL A 156 11.33 -3.25 0.84
N MET A 157 12.43 -3.92 0.52
CA MET A 157 13.20 -4.70 1.48
C MET A 157 13.73 -3.88 2.66
N LYS A 158 13.93 -2.58 2.51
CA LYS A 158 14.30 -1.68 3.62
C LYS A 158 13.25 -1.69 4.74
N VAL A 159 11.99 -1.89 4.39
CA VAL A 159 10.89 -1.91 5.36
C VAL A 159 10.38 -3.33 5.64
N ALA A 160 10.41 -4.22 4.66
CA ALA A 160 10.01 -5.61 4.84
C ALA A 160 10.94 -6.35 5.82
N SER A 161 12.26 -6.14 5.71
CA SER A 161 13.26 -6.78 6.57
C SER A 161 13.15 -6.43 8.05
N ILE A 162 12.51 -5.30 8.38
CA ILE A 162 12.31 -4.87 9.76
C ILE A 162 10.91 -5.10 10.29
N GLY A 163 9.97 -5.61 9.45
CA GLY A 163 8.68 -6.03 9.95
C GLY A 163 7.44 -5.68 9.12
N ALA A 164 7.53 -4.86 8.07
CA ALA A 164 6.39 -4.65 7.19
C ALA A 164 6.03 -5.95 6.46
N LYS A 165 4.74 -6.31 6.43
CA LYS A 165 4.25 -7.57 5.82
C LYS A 165 3.33 -7.38 4.62
N PHE A 166 2.89 -6.17 4.34
CA PHE A 166 2.16 -5.81 3.14
C PHE A 166 2.28 -4.31 2.87
N VAL A 167 1.74 -3.87 1.77
CA VAL A 167 1.65 -2.44 1.45
C VAL A 167 0.25 -2.06 0.98
N LYS A 168 -0.11 -0.80 1.23
CA LYS A 168 -1.20 -0.12 0.56
C LYS A 168 -0.63 0.64 -0.61
N THR A 169 -0.98 0.21 -1.82
CA THR A 169 -0.62 0.94 -3.04
C THR A 169 -1.57 2.11 -3.24
N ASP A 170 -1.01 3.30 -3.27
CA ASP A 170 -1.77 4.53 -3.48
C ASP A 170 -1.44 5.17 -4.83
N VAL A 171 -2.26 6.14 -5.23
CA VAL A 171 -2.09 6.92 -6.46
C VAL A 171 -0.63 7.33 -6.63
N GLY A 172 -0.15 7.23 -7.79
CA GLY A 172 1.15 7.75 -8.10
C GLY A 172 1.49 7.55 -9.56
N GLY A 173 1.46 8.64 -10.33
CA GLY A 173 1.90 8.64 -11.69
C GLY A 173 0.96 8.00 -12.72
N THR A 174 -0.24 7.62 -12.33
CA THR A 174 -1.21 7.04 -13.26
C THR A 174 -1.85 8.07 -14.19
N MET A 175 -1.82 9.34 -13.83
CA MET A 175 -2.55 10.39 -14.54
C MET A 175 -2.02 10.69 -15.96
N ASP A 176 -0.75 10.42 -16.23
CA ASP A 176 -0.11 10.70 -17.54
C ASP A 176 0.40 9.44 -18.26
N LEU A 177 -0.04 8.26 -17.85
CA LEU A 177 0.39 6.98 -18.44
C LEU A 177 -0.36 6.68 -19.75
N LYS A 178 -0.01 7.35 -20.81
CA LYS A 178 -0.59 7.24 -22.16
C LYS A 178 -1.01 5.80 -22.50
N GLY A 179 -2.31 5.53 -22.49
CA GLY A 179 -2.89 4.22 -22.82
C GLY A 179 -2.70 3.12 -21.76
N LEU A 180 -1.94 3.36 -20.70
CA LEU A 180 -1.69 2.37 -19.64
C LEU A 180 -2.55 2.58 -18.39
N HIS A 181 -3.41 3.58 -18.38
CA HIS A 181 -4.19 4.01 -17.22
C HIS A 181 -4.91 2.85 -16.51
N ASN A 182 -5.56 1.98 -17.25
CA ASN A 182 -6.35 0.88 -16.68
C ASN A 182 -5.52 -0.37 -16.34
N ILE A 183 -4.39 -0.59 -17.00
CA ILE A 183 -3.58 -1.79 -16.78
C ILE A 183 -2.45 -1.56 -15.78
N PHE A 184 -1.98 -0.33 -15.60
CA PHE A 184 -0.93 -0.02 -14.66
C PHE A 184 -1.30 -0.36 -13.21
N PRO A 185 -2.51 -0.03 -12.70
CA PRO A 185 -2.93 -0.41 -11.35
C PRO A 185 -2.85 -1.92 -11.09
N LEU A 186 -3.14 -2.74 -12.11
CA LEU A 186 -3.01 -4.20 -12.00
C LEU A 186 -1.57 -4.62 -11.78
N ALA A 187 -0.65 -4.14 -12.62
CA ALA A 187 0.76 -4.45 -12.49
C ALA A 187 1.34 -3.92 -11.17
N TYR A 188 0.93 -2.71 -10.77
CA TYR A 188 1.36 -2.12 -9.51
C TYR A 188 0.82 -2.85 -8.27
N ALA A 189 -0.41 -3.37 -8.31
CA ALA A 189 -0.96 -4.18 -7.21
C ALA A 189 -0.35 -5.59 -7.17
N GLU A 190 -0.10 -6.18 -8.34
CA GLU A 190 0.49 -7.51 -8.49
C GLU A 190 1.89 -7.61 -7.87
N ALA A 191 2.73 -6.63 -8.14
CA ALA A 191 4.13 -6.65 -7.72
C ALA A 191 4.30 -6.82 -6.19
N PRO A 192 3.77 -5.95 -5.32
CA PRO A 192 3.88 -6.15 -3.88
C PRO A 192 3.11 -7.36 -3.38
N TYR A 193 1.94 -7.67 -3.99
CA TYR A 193 1.16 -8.84 -3.60
C TYR A 193 1.99 -10.13 -3.71
N ARG A 194 2.61 -10.38 -4.86
CA ARG A 194 3.43 -11.57 -5.08
C ARG A 194 4.70 -11.57 -4.26
N LYS A 195 5.41 -10.44 -4.21
CA LYS A 195 6.67 -10.33 -3.46
C LYS A 195 6.48 -10.55 -1.95
N PHE A 196 5.45 -9.96 -1.36
CA PHE A 196 5.15 -10.20 0.05
C PHE A 196 4.60 -11.61 0.33
N GLN A 197 3.84 -12.19 -0.61
CA GLN A 197 3.39 -13.58 -0.50
C GLN A 197 4.57 -14.54 -0.43
N GLU A 198 5.55 -14.36 -1.30
CA GLU A 198 6.77 -15.14 -1.31
C GLU A 198 7.61 -14.91 -0.06
N TYR A 199 7.90 -13.64 0.25
CA TYR A 199 8.73 -13.25 1.38
C TYR A 199 8.17 -13.70 2.74
N ASN A 200 6.86 -13.55 2.94
CA ASN A 200 6.19 -13.96 4.17
C ASN A 200 5.88 -15.46 4.21
N ASN A 201 6.05 -16.20 3.13
CA ASN A 201 5.63 -17.59 2.96
C ASN A 201 4.17 -17.81 3.39
N MET A 202 3.28 -16.92 2.96
CA MET A 202 1.85 -17.00 3.26
C MET A 202 1.03 -16.33 2.15
N ARG A 203 -0.28 -16.58 2.13
CA ARG A 203 -1.18 -15.93 1.18
C ARG A 203 -1.07 -14.41 1.26
N GLY A 204 -0.98 -13.75 0.11
CA GLY A 204 -0.79 -12.32 0.01
C GLY A 204 -1.97 -11.51 0.51
N VAL A 205 -1.67 -10.31 0.97
CA VAL A 205 -2.61 -9.23 1.25
C VAL A 205 -2.02 -7.97 0.64
N THR A 206 -2.85 -7.18 -0.04
CA THR A 206 -2.48 -5.83 -0.45
C THR A 206 -3.71 -4.94 -0.38
N HIS A 207 -3.51 -3.66 -0.12
CA HIS A 207 -4.58 -2.68 -0.27
C HIS A 207 -4.28 -1.87 -1.52
N THR A 208 -5.23 -1.71 -2.42
CA THR A 208 -5.05 -0.90 -3.62
C THR A 208 -6.14 0.15 -3.73
N ARG A 209 -5.74 1.34 -4.19
CA ARG A 209 -6.68 2.44 -4.44
C ARG A 209 -7.33 2.34 -5.79
N GLU A 210 -6.61 1.88 -6.77
CA GLU A 210 -7.01 1.88 -8.16
C GLU A 210 -7.18 0.45 -8.65
N GLY A 211 -8.14 0.25 -9.52
CA GLY A 211 -8.37 -1.06 -10.10
C GLY A 211 -9.17 -0.98 -11.39
N TYR A 212 -9.09 -2.04 -12.15
CA TYR A 212 -9.87 -2.30 -13.35
C TYR A 212 -10.13 -3.81 -13.44
N ALA A 213 -10.72 -4.29 -14.53
CA ALA A 213 -10.98 -5.71 -14.73
C ALA A 213 -9.73 -6.56 -14.41
N GLY A 214 -9.86 -7.52 -13.51
CA GLY A 214 -8.75 -8.36 -13.04
C GLY A 214 -8.17 -7.97 -11.68
N ILE A 215 -8.54 -6.82 -11.11
CA ILE A 215 -8.00 -6.38 -9.80
C ILE A 215 -8.44 -7.30 -8.65
N GLN A 216 -9.53 -8.04 -8.81
CA GLN A 216 -9.98 -9.04 -7.82
C GLN A 216 -8.92 -10.10 -7.51
N ARG A 217 -7.90 -10.25 -8.35
CA ARG A 217 -6.73 -11.11 -8.08
C ARG A 217 -5.84 -10.59 -6.96
N TYR A 218 -5.93 -9.30 -6.65
CA TYR A 218 -5.07 -8.60 -5.68
C TYR A 218 -5.92 -7.81 -4.68
N PRO A 219 -6.62 -8.50 -3.76
CA PRO A 219 -7.48 -7.83 -2.79
C PRO A 219 -6.62 -7.11 -1.74
N TYR A 220 -7.06 -6.03 -1.20
CA TYR A 220 -8.35 -5.37 -1.15
C TYR A 220 -8.37 -4.06 -1.94
N ILE A 221 -9.53 -3.73 -2.52
CA ILE A 221 -9.74 -2.43 -3.15
C ILE A 221 -10.27 -1.45 -2.09
N TRP A 222 -9.70 -0.26 -2.06
CA TRP A 222 -10.11 0.80 -1.18
C TRP A 222 -11.08 1.76 -1.88
N ALA A 223 -12.14 2.17 -1.19
CA ALA A 223 -13.22 2.98 -1.77
C ALA A 223 -12.87 4.47 -1.98
N GLY A 224 -11.73 4.93 -1.51
CA GLY A 224 -11.29 6.34 -1.66
C GLY A 224 -11.26 7.13 -0.35
N ASP A 225 -10.93 8.42 -0.46
CA ASP A 225 -10.77 9.35 0.66
C ASP A 225 -12.12 9.94 1.11
N TRP A 226 -12.99 9.10 1.61
CA TRP A 226 -14.27 9.53 2.15
C TRP A 226 -14.12 10.07 3.58
N GLY A 227 -14.95 11.02 3.96
CA GLY A 227 -15.04 11.47 5.35
C GLY A 227 -15.51 10.37 6.29
N SER A 228 -15.10 10.44 7.57
CA SER A 228 -15.50 9.50 8.63
C SER A 228 -16.90 9.80 9.17
N GLU A 229 -17.86 10.04 8.30
CA GLU A 229 -19.23 10.44 8.63
C GLU A 229 -20.22 9.39 8.14
N TRP A 230 -21.32 9.21 8.85
CA TRP A 230 -22.37 8.24 8.51
C TRP A 230 -22.95 8.43 7.10
N GLN A 231 -23.02 9.66 6.62
CA GLN A 231 -23.50 9.97 5.27
C GLN A 231 -22.67 9.31 4.15
N TRP A 232 -21.41 8.97 4.42
CA TRP A 232 -20.53 8.30 3.46
C TRP A 232 -20.48 6.78 3.66
N PHE A 233 -20.71 6.31 4.88
CA PHE A 233 -20.62 4.90 5.21
C PHE A 233 -21.66 4.05 4.47
N GLU A 234 -22.91 4.45 4.52
CA GLU A 234 -24.01 3.72 3.86
C GLU A 234 -23.86 3.68 2.33
N PRO A 235 -23.59 4.82 1.62
CA PRO A 235 -23.38 4.78 0.17
C PRO A 235 -22.20 3.91 -0.25
N VAL A 236 -21.10 3.88 0.53
CA VAL A 236 -19.94 3.03 0.21
C VAL A 236 -20.32 1.55 0.29
N ILE A 237 -21.04 1.14 1.33
CA ILE A 237 -21.50 -0.25 1.46
C ILE A 237 -22.43 -0.63 0.30
N ARG A 238 -23.41 0.18 0.02
CA ARG A 238 -24.34 -0.05 -1.11
C ARG A 238 -23.60 -0.12 -2.44
N CYS A 239 -22.67 0.80 -2.69
CA CYS A 239 -21.88 0.83 -3.91
C CYS A 239 -21.05 -0.45 -4.07
N LEU A 240 -20.38 -0.90 -3.00
CA LEU A 240 -19.58 -2.12 -3.03
C LEU A 240 -20.45 -3.36 -3.28
N LEU A 241 -21.60 -3.48 -2.62
CA LEU A 241 -22.54 -4.57 -2.84
C LEU A 241 -23.11 -4.54 -4.27
N TYR A 242 -23.59 -3.39 -4.71
CA TYR A 242 -24.21 -3.25 -6.04
C TYR A 242 -23.22 -3.50 -7.18
N THR A 243 -21.98 -3.04 -7.05
CA THR A 243 -20.96 -3.26 -8.09
C THR A 243 -20.32 -4.66 -8.02
N SER A 244 -20.46 -5.34 -6.88
CA SER A 244 -20.00 -6.73 -6.72
C SER A 244 -21.06 -7.74 -7.14
N ASP A 245 -22.33 -7.35 -7.10
CA ASP A 245 -23.50 -8.20 -7.33
C ASP A 245 -24.09 -8.05 -8.76
N ALA A 246 -23.39 -7.39 -9.65
CA ALA A 246 -23.77 -7.29 -11.06
C ALA A 246 -23.82 -8.65 -11.80
N ALA A 247 -23.98 -9.73 -11.05
CA ALA A 247 -23.96 -11.10 -11.53
C ALA A 247 -25.29 -11.84 -11.36
N ASP A 248 -26.29 -11.22 -10.73
CA ASP A 248 -27.58 -11.86 -10.48
C ASP A 248 -28.67 -11.44 -11.49
N ASP A 249 -28.33 -10.65 -12.52
CA ASP A 249 -29.23 -10.35 -13.67
C ASP A 249 -28.85 -11.13 -14.92
#